data_69109d6b36902775f566e98046494cbd
#
_entry.id   69109d6b36902775f566e98046494cbd
#
_cell.length_a   1.000
_cell.length_b   1.000
_cell.length_c   1.000
_cell.angle_alpha   90.00
_cell.angle_beta   90.00
_cell.angle_gamma   90.00
#
_symmetry.space_group_name_H-M   'P 1'
#
loop_
_entity.id
_entity.type
_entity.pdbx_description
1 polymer ?
#
loop_
_entity_poly.entity_id
_entity_poly.type
_entity_poly.pdbx_seq_one_letter_code
_entity_poly.pdbx_strand_id
1 'polypeptide(L)'
;MKCKTIQVLWHGKDPVLSVDFNPATGQLASCGTDREIKLWRVGRDAEGNPEVTHEDTLTAHTKTVNVVRFSPGGDALASGGDTGEVLLWRPGVGSTNHHGDATSWRQSGVLRGHSDDVFDLAWAPLGVALVTGSVENTCIVWDVAKTKGVFRLEGHAHYVQGVAWDPRGEYLVSQSGDRTVRLFASRGVPHPIASPRWCKNVSCQEILSRGEENADPSAAPGTARSKPGKQALYHDDTMQSFFRRPAWSPCGSFLATPSGTHKEHAGAREQHVTYLFERDKFSRPAVRLPGLSPAVCVRFSPTFYAKKDASATTTTPTTEADASLVPAKPYRVVFCVCTTDTVTVYDTSETTPLAFIGGLHYAAITDAAWSPDGMTLVVSSSDGYCSVVTFTESELGRVLTPEEVPEHVRGEMPEVRVRAVKEAAERAAAVAEEKREATALAAAEKEKAAAAAAGAGAELPANGPRRVAPAPVADANANANANANANANAPRRVAPVPVSEPAGDASAVPKRIAPEPVADPATTAAPAARRIAPEPM
;
A
#
# COMPACT_ATOMS: atom_id res chain seq x y z
N MET A 1 16.04 7.01 23.23
CA MET A 1 15.72 5.99 22.20
C MET A 1 16.28 4.65 22.64
N LYS A 2 15.42 3.64 22.65
CA LYS A 2 15.85 2.25 22.82
C LYS A 2 15.60 1.53 21.52
N CYS A 3 16.57 0.75 21.04
CA CYS A 3 16.44 -0.03 19.83
C CYS A 3 16.82 -1.48 20.13
N LYS A 4 15.97 -2.42 19.75
CA LYS A 4 16.18 -3.84 19.98
C LYS A 4 15.70 -4.64 18.79
N THR A 5 16.58 -5.44 18.19
CA THR A 5 16.17 -6.49 17.27
C THR A 5 15.59 -7.62 18.09
N ILE A 6 14.30 -7.87 17.90
CA ILE A 6 13.56 -8.86 18.67
C ILE A 6 13.83 -10.24 18.06
N GLN A 7 14.52 -11.08 18.80
CA GLN A 7 14.88 -12.44 18.41
C GLN A 7 13.74 -13.41 18.70
N VAL A 8 12.59 -13.21 18.09
CA VAL A 8 11.49 -14.18 18.05
C VAL A 8 11.41 -14.77 16.64
N LEU A 9 10.76 -15.91 16.51
CA LEU A 9 10.52 -16.51 15.19
C LEU A 9 9.34 -15.79 14.53
N TRP A 10 9.61 -14.62 13.93
CA TRP A 10 8.60 -13.84 13.23
C TRP A 10 7.93 -14.67 12.14
N HIS A 11 8.72 -15.12 11.17
CA HIS A 11 8.27 -15.98 10.08
C HIS A 11 9.24 -17.18 9.91
N GLY A 12 9.65 -17.80 11.03
CA GLY A 12 10.66 -18.85 11.03
C GLY A 12 12.04 -18.29 10.70
N LYS A 13 12.57 -18.65 9.52
CA LYS A 13 13.81 -18.09 8.93
C LYS A 13 13.51 -17.35 7.61
N ASP A 14 12.24 -17.24 7.29
CA ASP A 14 11.78 -16.65 6.03
C ASP A 14 11.77 -15.14 6.12
N PRO A 15 12.07 -14.42 5.01
CA PRO A 15 12.01 -12.97 4.93
C PRO A 15 10.67 -12.39 5.39
N VAL A 16 10.72 -11.33 6.21
CA VAL A 16 9.56 -10.50 6.55
C VAL A 16 9.47 -9.37 5.53
N LEU A 17 8.39 -9.31 4.76
CA LEU A 17 8.28 -8.39 3.63
C LEU A 17 7.46 -7.13 3.92
N SER A 18 6.54 -7.20 4.88
CA SER A 18 5.72 -6.04 5.25
C SER A 18 5.24 -6.13 6.68
N VAL A 19 5.09 -4.96 7.29
CA VAL A 19 4.54 -4.76 8.64
C VAL A 19 3.57 -3.58 8.63
N ASP A 20 2.52 -3.65 9.47
CA ASP A 20 1.61 -2.54 9.67
C ASP A 20 0.94 -2.60 11.04
N PHE A 21 0.64 -1.44 11.63
CA PHE A 21 -0.08 -1.34 12.90
C PHE A 21 -1.56 -1.08 12.69
N ASN A 22 -2.39 -1.77 13.45
CA ASN A 22 -3.81 -1.46 13.56
C ASN A 22 -3.99 -0.11 14.27
N PRO A 23 -4.58 0.90 13.60
CA PRO A 23 -4.70 2.23 14.17
C PRO A 23 -5.66 2.30 15.37
N ALA A 24 -6.55 1.33 15.53
CA ALA A 24 -7.54 1.30 16.61
C ALA A 24 -7.05 0.53 17.84
N THR A 25 -6.29 -0.56 17.65
CA THR A 25 -5.94 -1.48 18.74
C THR A 25 -4.44 -1.47 19.06
N GLY A 26 -3.60 -0.95 18.17
CA GLY A 26 -2.14 -1.05 18.30
C GLY A 26 -1.57 -2.46 18.01
N GLN A 27 -2.39 -3.40 17.54
CA GLN A 27 -1.93 -4.71 17.10
C GLN A 27 -1.05 -4.57 15.86
N LEU A 28 0.07 -5.28 15.82
CA LEU A 28 0.96 -5.31 14.66
C LEU A 28 0.64 -6.54 13.81
N ALA A 29 0.58 -6.36 12.50
CA ALA A 29 0.59 -7.44 11.53
C ALA A 29 1.93 -7.51 10.81
N SER A 30 2.43 -8.72 10.57
CA SER A 30 3.59 -8.98 9.72
C SER A 30 3.27 -10.05 8.68
N CYS A 31 3.93 -10.01 7.51
CA CYS A 31 3.79 -11.03 6.48
C CYS A 31 5.12 -11.27 5.77
N GLY A 32 5.24 -12.43 5.13
CA GLY A 32 6.50 -12.83 4.51
C GLY A 32 6.37 -13.96 3.49
N THR A 33 7.51 -14.56 3.19
CA THR A 33 7.62 -15.65 2.20
C THR A 33 7.09 -16.98 2.69
N ASP A 34 6.86 -17.15 3.98
CA ASP A 34 6.21 -18.33 4.60
C ASP A 34 4.71 -18.43 4.29
N ARG A 35 4.12 -17.45 3.61
CA ARG A 35 2.70 -17.41 3.21
C ARG A 35 1.74 -17.12 4.34
N GLU A 36 2.24 -16.81 5.54
CA GLU A 36 1.45 -16.52 6.72
C GLU A 36 1.38 -15.01 6.98
N ILE A 37 0.33 -14.60 7.67
CA ILE A 37 0.24 -13.28 8.29
C ILE A 37 0.18 -13.53 9.78
N LYS A 38 1.09 -12.91 10.53
CA LYS A 38 1.14 -13.05 11.98
C LYS A 38 0.75 -11.76 12.66
N LEU A 39 -0.01 -11.90 13.71
CA LEU A 39 -0.50 -10.79 14.53
C LEU A 39 0.23 -10.79 15.86
N TRP A 40 0.65 -9.62 16.30
CA TRP A 40 1.52 -9.42 17.44
C TRP A 40 1.00 -8.30 18.32
N ARG A 41 1.22 -8.43 19.61
CA ARG A 41 1.13 -7.35 20.58
C ARG A 41 2.53 -6.79 20.81
N VAL A 42 2.69 -5.49 20.57
CA VAL A 42 3.94 -4.77 20.86
C VAL A 42 3.73 -3.95 22.12
N GLY A 43 4.55 -4.18 23.10
CA GLY A 43 4.48 -3.56 24.41
C GLY A 43 5.86 -3.18 24.94
N ARG A 44 5.91 -2.91 26.24
CA ARG A 44 7.16 -2.64 26.97
C ARG A 44 7.15 -3.48 28.24
N ASP A 45 8.30 -4.07 28.57
CA ASP A 45 8.51 -4.73 29.85
C ASP A 45 8.59 -3.72 31.02
N ALA A 46 8.74 -4.23 32.26
CA ALA A 46 8.83 -3.42 33.47
C ALA A 46 10.02 -2.44 33.45
N GLU A 47 11.07 -2.77 32.72
CA GLU A 47 12.27 -1.97 32.52
C GLU A 47 12.13 -0.97 31.33
N GLY A 48 10.96 -0.99 30.65
CA GLY A 48 10.64 -0.15 29.50
C GLY A 48 11.36 -0.56 28.22
N ASN A 49 11.83 -1.82 28.11
CA ASN A 49 12.36 -2.35 26.84
C ASN A 49 11.22 -2.87 25.98
N PRO A 50 11.39 -2.84 24.64
CA PRO A 50 10.41 -3.41 23.74
C PRO A 50 10.19 -4.91 23.99
N GLU A 51 8.92 -5.29 24.11
CA GLU A 51 8.46 -6.68 24.21
C GLU A 51 7.44 -6.95 23.10
N VAL A 52 7.49 -8.16 22.51
CA VAL A 52 6.60 -8.58 21.45
C VAL A 52 6.05 -9.95 21.76
N THR A 53 4.72 -10.07 21.73
CA THR A 53 4.00 -11.32 22.01
C THR A 53 3.17 -11.70 20.79
N HIS A 54 3.30 -12.95 20.32
CA HIS A 54 2.47 -13.50 19.25
C HIS A 54 1.02 -13.67 19.72
N GLU A 55 0.06 -13.22 18.90
CA GLU A 55 -1.37 -13.32 19.22
C GLU A 55 -2.12 -14.29 18.31
N ASP A 56 -1.88 -14.25 16.98
CA ASP A 56 -2.61 -15.09 16.04
C ASP A 56 -1.81 -15.28 14.73
N THR A 57 -2.20 -16.31 13.95
CA THR A 57 -1.63 -16.59 12.60
C THR A 57 -2.77 -16.81 11.61
N LEU A 58 -2.77 -16.02 10.53
CA LEU A 58 -3.76 -16.09 9.47
C LEU A 58 -3.19 -16.86 8.28
N THR A 59 -3.83 -17.98 7.94
CA THR A 59 -3.38 -18.91 6.91
C THR A 59 -4.44 -19.03 5.82
N ALA A 60 -4.22 -18.41 4.66
CA ALA A 60 -5.07 -18.59 3.47
C ALA A 60 -4.32 -18.32 2.17
N HIS A 61 -3.18 -17.61 2.24
CA HIS A 61 -2.33 -17.42 1.08
C HIS A 61 -1.62 -18.72 0.70
N THR A 62 -1.51 -18.99 -0.59
CA THR A 62 -0.84 -20.19 -1.13
C THR A 62 0.58 -19.91 -1.60
N LYS A 63 0.95 -18.64 -1.73
CA LYS A 63 2.29 -18.14 -2.09
C LYS A 63 2.69 -16.99 -1.16
N THR A 64 3.88 -16.41 -1.39
CA THR A 64 4.42 -15.25 -0.67
C THR A 64 3.40 -14.15 -0.48
N VAL A 65 3.40 -13.52 0.70
CA VAL A 65 2.62 -12.32 1.00
C VAL A 65 3.56 -11.12 1.02
N ASN A 66 3.43 -10.23 0.04
CA ASN A 66 4.32 -9.09 -0.16
C ASN A 66 3.93 -7.86 0.66
N VAL A 67 2.65 -7.74 0.98
CA VAL A 67 2.12 -6.55 1.64
C VAL A 67 0.93 -6.88 2.53
N VAL A 68 0.89 -6.20 3.68
CA VAL A 68 -0.22 -6.24 4.63
C VAL A 68 -0.50 -4.81 5.11
N ARG A 69 -1.80 -4.39 5.13
CA ARG A 69 -2.20 -3.05 5.60
C ARG A 69 -3.55 -3.11 6.30
N PHE A 70 -3.62 -2.53 7.49
CA PHE A 70 -4.89 -2.32 8.17
C PHE A 70 -5.71 -1.20 7.52
N SER A 71 -7.02 -1.33 7.56
CA SER A 71 -7.92 -0.24 7.20
C SER A 71 -7.76 0.95 8.16
N PRO A 72 -8.07 2.17 7.72
CA PRO A 72 -7.98 3.36 8.58
C PRO A 72 -8.87 3.29 9.83
N GLY A 73 -9.93 2.47 9.82
CA GLY A 73 -10.78 2.21 10.98
C GLY A 73 -10.28 1.09 11.89
N GLY A 74 -9.29 0.31 11.46
CA GLY A 74 -8.79 -0.85 12.19
C GLY A 74 -9.73 -2.06 12.18
N ASP A 75 -10.84 -1.99 11.45
CA ASP A 75 -11.88 -3.03 11.37
C ASP A 75 -11.65 -4.06 10.26
N ALA A 76 -10.68 -3.82 9.39
CA ALA A 76 -10.29 -4.71 8.31
C ALA A 76 -8.77 -4.73 8.12
N LEU A 77 -8.26 -5.82 7.55
CA LEU A 77 -6.89 -5.97 7.10
C LEU A 77 -6.94 -6.42 5.64
N ALA A 78 -6.04 -5.93 4.82
CA ALA A 78 -5.85 -6.39 3.44
C ALA A 78 -4.44 -6.93 3.27
N SER A 79 -4.30 -8.02 2.53
CA SER A 79 -3.01 -8.64 2.21
C SER A 79 -2.93 -9.03 0.75
N GLY A 80 -1.80 -8.77 0.10
CA GLY A 80 -1.53 -9.10 -1.30
C GLY A 80 -0.18 -9.77 -1.49
N GLY A 81 -0.05 -10.58 -2.52
CA GLY A 81 1.19 -11.32 -2.79
C GLY A 81 1.24 -11.96 -4.18
N ASP A 82 2.07 -13.00 -4.30
CA ASP A 82 2.44 -13.67 -5.57
C ASP A 82 1.32 -14.49 -6.24
N THR A 83 0.10 -14.39 -5.75
CA THR A 83 -1.07 -15.00 -6.41
C THR A 83 -1.84 -14.01 -7.28
N GLY A 84 -1.51 -12.70 -7.21
CA GLY A 84 -2.31 -11.64 -7.81
C GLY A 84 -3.64 -11.38 -7.09
N GLU A 85 -3.97 -12.17 -6.07
CA GLU A 85 -5.17 -11.99 -5.26
C GLU A 85 -4.86 -11.10 -4.04
N VAL A 86 -5.86 -10.31 -3.64
CA VAL A 86 -5.84 -9.59 -2.37
C VAL A 86 -6.90 -10.20 -1.45
N LEU A 87 -6.46 -10.67 -0.29
CA LEU A 87 -7.36 -11.20 0.74
C LEU A 87 -7.76 -10.09 1.70
N LEU A 88 -9.04 -10.08 2.04
CA LEU A 88 -9.61 -9.19 3.05
C LEU A 88 -9.92 -10.00 4.30
N TRP A 89 -9.56 -9.45 5.45
CA TRP A 89 -9.71 -10.06 6.75
C TRP A 89 -10.52 -9.13 7.66
N ARG A 90 -11.34 -9.70 8.53
CA ARG A 90 -12.10 -8.97 9.55
C ARG A 90 -12.10 -9.75 10.87
N PRO A 91 -12.25 -9.07 12.01
CA PRO A 91 -12.44 -9.74 13.31
C PRO A 91 -13.66 -10.65 13.25
N GLY A 92 -13.49 -11.90 13.68
CA GLY A 92 -14.56 -12.89 13.75
C GLY A 92 -15.39 -12.69 15.03
N VAL A 93 -16.72 -12.63 14.89
CA VAL A 93 -17.62 -12.55 16.03
C VAL A 93 -17.67 -13.92 16.75
N GLY A 94 -17.31 -13.94 18.03
CA GLY A 94 -17.43 -15.13 18.89
C GLY A 94 -16.40 -16.22 18.67
N SER A 95 -15.31 -15.97 17.96
CA SER A 95 -14.17 -16.88 17.89
C SER A 95 -13.04 -16.41 18.80
N THR A 96 -12.43 -17.35 19.47
CA THR A 96 -11.22 -17.12 20.28
C THR A 96 -9.99 -17.39 19.44
N ASN A 97 -8.93 -16.60 19.65
CA ASN A 97 -7.59 -16.87 19.13
C ASN A 97 -6.95 -18.06 19.89
N HIS A 98 -5.74 -18.46 19.51
CA HIS A 98 -4.99 -19.54 20.15
C HIS A 98 -4.74 -19.32 21.66
N HIS A 99 -4.91 -18.09 22.15
CA HIS A 99 -4.76 -17.72 23.57
C HIS A 99 -6.10 -17.59 24.32
N GLY A 100 -7.24 -17.86 23.65
CA GLY A 100 -8.57 -17.79 24.26
C GLY A 100 -9.22 -16.40 24.24
N ASP A 101 -8.58 -15.40 23.62
CA ASP A 101 -9.15 -14.05 23.47
C ASP A 101 -10.19 -13.99 22.35
N ALA A 102 -11.21 -13.17 22.52
CA ALA A 102 -12.42 -13.13 21.67
C ALA A 102 -12.22 -12.53 20.25
N THR A 103 -10.98 -12.37 19.78
CA THR A 103 -10.66 -11.67 18.50
C THR A 103 -9.76 -12.47 17.58
N SER A 104 -10.30 -13.54 16.99
CA SER A 104 -9.65 -14.19 15.86
C SER A 104 -10.06 -13.48 14.57
N TRP A 105 -9.10 -13.17 13.69
CA TRP A 105 -9.35 -12.61 12.37
C TRP A 105 -9.73 -13.70 11.38
N ARG A 106 -10.70 -13.42 10.50
CA ARG A 106 -11.15 -14.36 9.47
C ARG A 106 -11.15 -13.73 8.10
N GLN A 107 -10.87 -14.52 7.09
CA GLN A 107 -11.02 -14.10 5.71
C GLN A 107 -12.48 -13.74 5.43
N SER A 108 -12.70 -12.51 4.98
CA SER A 108 -14.03 -11.95 4.70
C SER A 108 -14.30 -11.73 3.22
N GLY A 109 -13.25 -11.72 2.38
CA GLY A 109 -13.38 -11.54 0.94
C GLY A 109 -12.08 -11.78 0.19
N VAL A 110 -12.20 -11.87 -1.13
CA VAL A 110 -11.05 -11.99 -2.06
C VAL A 110 -11.28 -11.03 -3.22
N LEU A 111 -10.28 -10.22 -3.52
CA LEU A 111 -10.27 -9.34 -4.67
C LEU A 111 -9.44 -10.00 -5.78
N ARG A 112 -10.09 -10.29 -6.90
CA ARG A 112 -9.48 -10.93 -8.07
C ARG A 112 -9.52 -10.01 -9.28
N GLY A 113 -8.39 -9.83 -9.95
CA GLY A 113 -8.32 -8.97 -11.15
C GLY A 113 -6.91 -8.68 -11.63
N HIS A 114 -5.88 -8.79 -10.77
CA HIS A 114 -4.50 -8.85 -11.23
C HIS A 114 -4.19 -10.23 -11.79
N SER A 115 -3.40 -10.28 -12.85
CA SER A 115 -2.90 -11.51 -13.47
C SER A 115 -1.55 -11.94 -12.91
N ASP A 116 -0.88 -11.05 -12.16
CA ASP A 116 0.47 -11.23 -11.66
C ASP A 116 0.60 -10.65 -10.24
N ASP A 117 1.77 -10.79 -9.64
CA ASP A 117 2.06 -10.49 -8.24
C ASP A 117 1.66 -9.06 -7.83
N VAL A 118 1.10 -8.93 -6.63
CA VAL A 118 0.80 -7.64 -5.99
C VAL A 118 1.95 -7.28 -5.05
N PHE A 119 2.60 -6.13 -5.26
CA PHE A 119 3.74 -5.69 -4.46
C PHE A 119 3.38 -4.71 -3.35
N ASP A 120 2.37 -3.88 -3.55
CA ASP A 120 1.96 -2.90 -2.53
C ASP A 120 0.47 -2.60 -2.63
N LEU A 121 -0.10 -2.14 -1.52
CA LEU A 121 -1.49 -1.71 -1.44
C LEU A 121 -1.65 -0.54 -0.47
N ALA A 122 -2.65 0.29 -0.73
CA ALA A 122 -3.02 1.40 0.14
C ALA A 122 -4.54 1.55 0.23
N TRP A 123 -5.03 1.82 1.44
CA TRP A 123 -6.44 2.06 1.70
C TRP A 123 -6.84 3.52 1.40
N ALA A 124 -8.05 3.70 0.91
CA ALA A 124 -8.70 5.00 0.91
C ALA A 124 -8.95 5.49 2.34
N PRO A 125 -8.99 6.81 2.60
CA PRO A 125 -9.07 7.37 3.96
C PRO A 125 -10.21 6.87 4.83
N LEU A 126 -11.35 6.49 4.25
CA LEU A 126 -12.51 5.92 4.98
C LEU A 126 -12.63 4.40 4.87
N GLY A 127 -11.64 3.69 4.34
CA GLY A 127 -11.65 2.24 4.25
C GLY A 127 -12.66 1.63 3.26
N VAL A 128 -13.36 2.46 2.47
CA VAL A 128 -14.38 1.98 1.50
C VAL A 128 -13.78 1.45 0.20
N ALA A 129 -12.55 1.80 -0.08
CA ALA A 129 -11.80 1.37 -1.25
C ALA A 129 -10.33 1.12 -0.91
N LEU A 130 -9.62 0.42 -1.78
CA LEU A 130 -8.17 0.31 -1.74
C LEU A 130 -7.59 0.32 -3.16
N VAL A 131 -6.31 0.62 -3.26
CA VAL A 131 -5.53 0.54 -4.50
C VAL A 131 -4.42 -0.48 -4.33
N THR A 132 -4.13 -1.22 -5.39
CA THR A 132 -3.03 -2.19 -5.45
C THR A 132 -2.12 -1.90 -6.62
N GLY A 133 -0.81 -2.11 -6.46
CA GLY A 133 0.20 -2.04 -7.50
C GLY A 133 0.79 -3.42 -7.79
N SER A 134 0.96 -3.77 -9.07
CA SER A 134 1.33 -5.11 -9.52
C SER A 134 2.49 -5.11 -10.53
N VAL A 135 3.13 -6.28 -10.61
CA VAL A 135 4.14 -6.63 -11.60
C VAL A 135 3.61 -6.52 -13.04
N GLU A 136 2.30 -6.61 -13.26
CA GLU A 136 1.68 -6.40 -14.57
C GLU A 136 1.70 -4.94 -15.06
N ASN A 137 2.47 -4.04 -14.41
CA ASN A 137 2.66 -2.62 -14.73
C ASN A 137 1.41 -1.76 -14.52
N THR A 138 0.41 -2.25 -13.80
CA THR A 138 -0.86 -1.55 -13.57
C THR A 138 -1.20 -1.46 -12.08
N CYS A 139 -2.07 -0.52 -11.75
CA CYS A 139 -2.75 -0.50 -10.46
C CYS A 139 -4.24 -0.77 -10.66
N ILE A 140 -4.89 -1.38 -9.66
CA ILE A 140 -6.34 -1.53 -9.63
C ILE A 140 -6.89 -0.85 -8.39
N VAL A 141 -7.94 -0.07 -8.59
CA VAL A 141 -8.75 0.49 -7.50
C VAL A 141 -9.95 -0.42 -7.27
N TRP A 142 -10.20 -0.78 -6.02
CA TRP A 142 -11.20 -1.75 -5.61
C TRP A 142 -12.30 -1.12 -4.77
N ASP A 143 -13.55 -1.51 -5.02
CA ASP A 143 -14.68 -1.33 -4.09
C ASP A 143 -14.66 -2.49 -3.11
N VAL A 144 -14.31 -2.22 -1.85
CA VAL A 144 -14.13 -3.27 -0.82
C VAL A 144 -15.44 -3.95 -0.48
N ALA A 145 -16.53 -3.19 -0.40
CA ALA A 145 -17.85 -3.74 -0.07
C ALA A 145 -18.40 -4.69 -1.15
N LYS A 146 -18.04 -4.43 -2.43
CA LYS A 146 -18.47 -5.25 -3.57
C LYS A 146 -17.42 -6.29 -3.96
N THR A 147 -16.24 -6.28 -3.34
CA THR A 147 -15.09 -7.13 -3.71
C THR A 147 -14.79 -7.10 -5.22
N LYS A 148 -14.87 -5.90 -5.82
CA LYS A 148 -14.75 -5.74 -7.28
C LYS A 148 -13.79 -4.61 -7.64
N GLY A 149 -12.94 -4.86 -8.66
CA GLY A 149 -12.16 -3.81 -9.32
C GLY A 149 -13.09 -2.79 -9.99
N VAL A 150 -12.87 -1.52 -9.67
CA VAL A 150 -13.67 -0.40 -10.19
C VAL A 150 -12.96 0.29 -11.32
N PHE A 151 -11.64 0.42 -11.20
CA PHE A 151 -10.82 1.13 -12.17
C PHE A 151 -9.40 0.54 -12.24
N ARG A 152 -8.86 0.42 -13.46
CA ARG A 152 -7.47 0.06 -13.72
C ARG A 152 -6.70 1.31 -14.14
N LEU A 153 -5.61 1.59 -13.44
CA LEU A 153 -4.68 2.68 -13.73
C LEU A 153 -3.52 2.12 -14.54
N GLU A 154 -3.42 2.55 -15.78
CA GLU A 154 -2.43 2.10 -16.74
C GLU A 154 -1.40 3.19 -17.04
N GLY A 155 -0.33 2.81 -17.73
CA GLY A 155 0.64 3.75 -18.30
C GLY A 155 2.07 3.55 -17.81
N HIS A 156 2.33 2.83 -16.70
CA HIS A 156 3.70 2.44 -16.36
C HIS A 156 4.25 1.45 -17.39
N ALA A 157 5.54 1.59 -17.68
CA ALA A 157 6.26 0.72 -18.60
C ALA A 157 6.97 -0.45 -17.90
N HIS A 158 6.98 -0.47 -16.56
CA HIS A 158 7.60 -1.48 -15.72
C HIS A 158 6.77 -1.70 -14.44
N TYR A 159 7.14 -2.69 -13.62
CA TYR A 159 6.47 -3.08 -12.38
C TYR A 159 6.10 -1.89 -11.51
N VAL A 160 4.88 -1.88 -10.99
CA VAL A 160 4.47 -0.95 -9.95
C VAL A 160 4.92 -1.51 -8.59
N GLN A 161 5.88 -0.82 -7.98
CA GLN A 161 6.58 -1.29 -6.79
C GLN A 161 6.14 -0.59 -5.49
N GLY A 162 5.26 0.41 -5.61
CA GLY A 162 4.66 1.08 -4.47
C GLY A 162 3.48 1.94 -4.86
N VAL A 163 2.50 2.04 -3.95
CA VAL A 163 1.31 2.86 -4.10
C VAL A 163 1.00 3.60 -2.80
N ALA A 164 0.41 4.79 -2.91
CA ALA A 164 -0.07 5.53 -1.76
C ALA A 164 -1.38 6.25 -2.08
N TRP A 165 -2.30 6.25 -1.12
CA TRP A 165 -3.52 7.04 -1.19
C TRP A 165 -3.36 8.29 -0.34
N ASP A 166 -3.70 9.43 -0.89
CA ASP A 166 -3.72 10.71 -0.19
C ASP A 166 -4.73 10.67 0.99
N PRO A 167 -4.34 11.07 2.20
CA PRO A 167 -5.24 11.09 3.34
C PRO A 167 -6.46 12.01 3.15
N ARG A 168 -6.38 13.02 2.27
CA ARG A 168 -7.53 13.85 1.87
C ARG A 168 -8.37 13.23 0.77
N GLY A 169 -7.91 12.09 0.20
CA GLY A 169 -8.62 11.34 -0.83
C GLY A 169 -8.61 11.94 -2.23
N GLU A 170 -7.83 12.99 -2.50
CA GLU A 170 -7.80 13.67 -3.80
C GLU A 170 -6.85 13.00 -4.79
N TYR A 171 -5.74 12.42 -4.30
CA TYR A 171 -4.69 11.84 -5.13
C TYR A 171 -4.46 10.37 -4.83
N LEU A 172 -4.14 9.63 -5.88
CA LEU A 172 -3.47 8.33 -5.83
C LEU A 172 -2.07 8.47 -6.41
N VAL A 173 -1.12 7.77 -5.82
CA VAL A 173 0.28 7.76 -6.27
C VAL A 173 0.70 6.34 -6.55
N SER A 174 1.41 6.13 -7.66
CA SER A 174 2.11 4.90 -7.97
C SER A 174 3.56 5.18 -8.32
N GLN A 175 4.48 4.33 -7.86
CA GLN A 175 5.90 4.39 -8.16
C GLN A 175 6.36 3.10 -8.82
N SER A 176 7.16 3.23 -9.89
CA SER A 176 7.55 2.11 -10.76
C SER A 176 9.06 2.07 -11.02
N GLY A 177 9.54 0.87 -11.41
CA GLY A 177 10.86 0.66 -11.97
C GLY A 177 11.12 1.38 -13.30
N ASP A 178 10.09 1.91 -13.96
CA ASP A 178 10.21 2.73 -15.16
C ASP A 178 10.78 4.14 -14.90
N ARG A 179 11.27 4.41 -13.68
CA ARG A 179 11.84 5.69 -13.23
C ARG A 179 10.80 6.80 -13.15
N THR A 180 9.54 6.47 -12.96
CA THR A 180 8.46 7.46 -12.82
C THR A 180 7.65 7.24 -11.56
N VAL A 181 7.14 8.34 -11.02
CA VAL A 181 6.04 8.37 -10.07
C VAL A 181 4.87 9.05 -10.76
N ARG A 182 3.70 8.43 -10.73
CA ARG A 182 2.49 8.95 -11.35
C ARG A 182 1.49 9.36 -10.29
N LEU A 183 0.94 10.56 -10.45
CA LEU A 183 -0.14 11.08 -9.64
C LEU A 183 -1.43 11.02 -10.44
N PHE A 184 -2.43 10.38 -9.87
CA PHE A 184 -3.77 10.27 -10.44
C PHE A 184 -4.76 11.02 -9.56
N ALA A 185 -5.69 11.74 -10.19
CA ALA A 185 -6.77 12.41 -9.49
C ALA A 185 -8.09 12.28 -10.27
N SER A 186 -9.19 12.41 -9.56
CA SER A 186 -10.52 12.44 -10.17
C SER A 186 -10.90 13.89 -10.49
N ARG A 187 -11.25 14.17 -11.74
CA ARG A 187 -11.71 15.50 -12.14
C ARG A 187 -13.19 15.69 -11.78
N GLY A 188 -13.48 16.77 -11.07
CA GLY A 188 -14.83 17.32 -10.94
C GLY A 188 -15.74 16.69 -9.89
N VAL A 189 -15.20 15.94 -8.92
CA VAL A 189 -15.96 15.45 -7.77
C VAL A 189 -15.38 16.04 -6.50
N PRO A 190 -16.01 17.04 -5.87
CA PRO A 190 -15.64 17.46 -4.54
C PRO A 190 -15.97 16.35 -3.54
N HIS A 191 -15.02 15.95 -2.71
CA HIS A 191 -15.07 14.87 -1.73
C HIS A 191 -15.22 13.44 -2.28
N PRO A 192 -14.10 12.83 -2.66
CA PRO A 192 -14.04 11.47 -3.20
C PRO A 192 -14.26 10.37 -2.14
N ILE A 193 -14.24 10.70 -0.87
CA ILE A 193 -14.03 9.79 0.26
C ILE A 193 -15.24 8.88 0.53
N ALA A 194 -16.46 9.30 0.18
CA ALA A 194 -17.68 8.61 0.57
C ALA A 194 -18.31 7.72 -0.53
N SER A 195 -17.73 7.64 -1.72
CA SER A 195 -18.36 6.89 -2.82
C SER A 195 -17.36 6.32 -3.83
N PRO A 196 -17.51 5.05 -4.21
CA PRO A 196 -16.79 4.44 -5.33
C PRO A 196 -17.02 5.14 -6.69
N ARG A 197 -17.93 6.10 -6.76
CA ARG A 197 -18.17 6.93 -7.96
C ARG A 197 -16.99 7.82 -8.33
N TRP A 198 -16.14 8.15 -7.35
CA TRP A 198 -14.89 8.89 -7.57
C TRP A 198 -14.02 8.25 -8.66
N CYS A 199 -13.94 6.93 -8.68
CA CYS A 199 -13.06 6.19 -9.59
C CYS A 199 -13.49 6.24 -11.07
N LYS A 200 -14.64 6.80 -11.41
CA LYS A 200 -15.12 6.78 -12.80
C LYS A 200 -14.39 7.74 -13.73
N ASN A 201 -13.74 8.78 -13.19
CA ASN A 201 -13.08 9.83 -13.98
C ASN A 201 -11.64 10.07 -13.51
N VAL A 202 -10.95 9.02 -13.06
CA VAL A 202 -9.55 9.12 -12.63
C VAL A 202 -8.64 9.22 -13.85
N SER A 203 -7.75 10.18 -13.85
CA SER A 203 -6.74 10.34 -14.89
C SER A 203 -5.39 10.71 -14.28
N CYS A 204 -4.31 10.34 -14.97
CA CYS A 204 -2.97 10.77 -14.62
C CYS A 204 -2.88 12.28 -14.77
N GLN A 205 -2.59 12.99 -13.69
CA GLN A 205 -2.46 14.45 -13.67
C GLN A 205 -1.01 14.88 -13.83
N GLU A 206 -0.08 14.16 -13.23
CA GLU A 206 1.34 14.50 -13.20
C GLU A 206 2.20 13.24 -13.30
N ILE A 207 3.36 13.35 -13.95
CA ILE A 207 4.37 12.30 -14.04
C ILE A 207 5.70 12.88 -13.56
N LEU A 208 6.14 12.46 -12.39
CA LEU A 208 7.41 12.86 -11.81
C LEU A 208 8.50 11.93 -12.36
N SER A 209 9.32 12.43 -13.26
CA SER A 209 10.32 11.58 -13.93
C SER A 209 11.67 12.28 -14.14
N ARG A 210 11.67 13.60 -14.30
CA ARG A 210 12.88 14.37 -14.60
C ARG A 210 12.95 15.65 -13.77
N GLY A 211 14.14 15.92 -13.23
CA GLY A 211 14.52 17.15 -12.55
C GLY A 211 15.54 17.95 -13.34
N GLU A 212 15.76 19.17 -12.92
CA GLU A 212 16.79 20.03 -13.46
C GLU A 212 18.18 19.57 -12.97
N GLU A 213 19.18 19.65 -13.83
CA GLU A 213 20.58 19.38 -13.57
C GLU A 213 21.37 20.66 -13.85
N ASN A 214 22.20 21.08 -12.93
CA ASN A 214 23.06 22.25 -13.14
C ASN A 214 24.15 21.97 -14.18
N ALA A 215 24.65 23.05 -14.81
CA ALA A 215 25.84 22.96 -15.65
C ALA A 215 27.05 22.52 -14.83
N ASP A 216 27.95 21.74 -15.44
CA ASP A 216 29.22 21.35 -14.82
C ASP A 216 30.17 22.57 -14.78
N PRO A 217 30.54 23.08 -13.58
CA PRO A 217 31.36 24.26 -13.45
C PRO A 217 32.81 24.04 -13.99
N SER A 218 33.21 22.78 -14.12
CA SER A 218 34.54 22.42 -14.67
C SER A 218 34.54 22.15 -16.17
N ALA A 219 33.40 22.14 -16.82
CA ALA A 219 33.25 21.81 -18.22
C ALA A 219 33.73 22.95 -19.14
N ALA A 220 34.43 22.60 -20.23
CA ALA A 220 34.83 23.57 -21.22
C ALA A 220 33.62 24.28 -21.86
N PRO A 221 33.66 25.59 -22.06
CA PRO A 221 32.59 26.36 -22.68
C PRO A 221 32.16 25.74 -24.04
N GLY A 222 30.84 25.64 -24.27
CA GLY A 222 30.28 25.10 -25.52
C GLY A 222 30.09 23.58 -25.53
N THR A 223 30.52 22.84 -24.50
CA THR A 223 30.24 21.41 -24.35
C THR A 223 28.82 21.18 -23.82
N ALA A 224 28.24 19.99 -24.02
CA ALA A 224 26.93 19.63 -23.48
C ALA A 224 26.88 19.77 -21.94
N ARG A 225 27.99 19.50 -21.23
CA ARG A 225 28.10 19.62 -19.77
C ARG A 225 28.11 21.06 -19.26
N SER A 226 28.45 22.03 -20.11
CA SER A 226 28.48 23.46 -19.75
C SER A 226 27.08 24.11 -19.74
N LYS A 227 26.02 23.34 -20.01
CA LYS A 227 24.63 23.82 -20.02
C LYS A 227 23.80 23.05 -18.98
N PRO A 228 22.81 23.72 -18.35
CA PRO A 228 21.83 23.01 -17.55
C PRO A 228 21.13 21.92 -18.35
N GLY A 229 20.92 20.78 -17.75
CA GLY A 229 20.32 19.60 -18.35
C GLY A 229 19.07 19.12 -17.60
N LYS A 230 18.62 17.93 -17.97
CA LYS A 230 17.57 17.21 -17.24
C LYS A 230 18.10 15.85 -16.84
N GLN A 231 17.95 15.51 -15.57
CA GLN A 231 18.30 14.20 -15.01
C GLN A 231 17.03 13.41 -14.66
N ALA A 232 17.15 12.07 -14.64
CA ALA A 232 16.09 11.25 -14.08
C ALA A 232 16.00 11.46 -12.56
N LEU A 233 14.79 11.49 -12.02
CA LEU A 233 14.58 11.65 -10.58
C LEU A 233 14.77 10.33 -9.82
N TYR A 234 14.53 9.19 -10.44
CA TYR A 234 14.46 7.90 -9.75
C TYR A 234 15.39 6.85 -10.35
N HIS A 235 15.77 5.89 -9.51
CA HIS A 235 16.46 4.68 -9.93
C HIS A 235 15.65 3.88 -10.94
N ASP A 236 16.34 3.20 -11.83
CA ASP A 236 15.78 2.22 -12.74
C ASP A 236 15.51 0.87 -12.05
N ASP A 237 15.21 -0.15 -12.83
CA ASP A 237 14.94 -1.52 -12.40
C ASP A 237 16.17 -2.28 -11.89
N THR A 238 17.38 -1.73 -12.01
CA THR A 238 18.61 -2.34 -11.48
C THR A 238 18.77 -2.22 -9.97
N MET A 239 17.91 -1.44 -9.30
CA MET A 239 17.90 -1.30 -7.85
C MET A 239 17.58 -2.65 -7.17
N GLN A 240 18.40 -3.05 -6.20
CA GLN A 240 18.32 -4.34 -5.50
C GLN A 240 17.14 -4.45 -4.50
N SER A 241 16.02 -3.82 -4.76
CA SER A 241 14.82 -3.91 -3.94
C SER A 241 13.58 -3.98 -4.80
N PHE A 242 12.65 -4.87 -4.42
CA PHE A 242 11.34 -4.97 -5.05
C PHE A 242 10.39 -3.87 -4.59
N PHE A 243 10.69 -3.14 -3.52
CA PHE A 243 9.80 -2.16 -2.92
C PHE A 243 10.28 -0.74 -3.14
N ARG A 244 9.34 0.14 -3.51
CA ARG A 244 9.53 1.59 -3.63
C ARG A 244 8.29 2.27 -3.09
N ARG A 245 8.07 2.19 -1.77
CA ARG A 245 6.83 2.57 -1.11
C ARG A 245 6.78 4.07 -0.80
N PRO A 246 6.08 4.89 -1.61
CA PRO A 246 5.87 6.30 -1.33
C PRO A 246 4.89 6.47 -0.16
N ALA A 247 4.88 7.65 0.43
CA ALA A 247 3.97 7.97 1.52
C ALA A 247 3.51 9.42 1.47
N TRP A 248 2.26 9.65 1.84
CA TRP A 248 1.74 10.98 2.16
C TRP A 248 1.93 11.27 3.64
N SER A 249 2.24 12.54 3.95
CA SER A 249 2.15 13.01 5.34
C SER A 249 0.70 12.90 5.84
N PRO A 250 0.46 12.62 7.14
CA PRO A 250 -0.89 12.49 7.67
C PRO A 250 -1.77 13.72 7.44
N CYS A 251 -1.19 14.92 7.38
CA CYS A 251 -1.91 16.14 7.01
C CYS A 251 -2.16 16.31 5.50
N GLY A 252 -1.70 15.39 4.67
CA GLY A 252 -1.81 15.45 3.20
C GLY A 252 -1.03 16.59 2.54
N SER A 253 -0.16 17.28 3.27
CA SER A 253 0.56 18.45 2.73
C SER A 253 1.81 18.09 1.94
N PHE A 254 2.36 16.89 2.17
CA PHE A 254 3.61 16.44 1.56
C PHE A 254 3.47 15.02 1.03
N LEU A 255 4.05 14.80 -0.13
CA LEU A 255 4.30 13.49 -0.71
C LEU A 255 5.79 13.19 -0.62
N ALA A 256 6.16 12.10 0.02
CA ALA A 256 7.52 11.58 0.05
C ALA A 256 7.65 10.39 -0.90
N THR A 257 8.68 10.42 -1.76
CA THR A 257 8.96 9.37 -2.74
C THR A 257 10.37 8.83 -2.54
N PRO A 258 10.52 7.53 -2.25
CA PRO A 258 11.82 6.88 -2.08
C PRO A 258 12.51 6.62 -3.42
N SER A 259 13.68 6.00 -3.37
CA SER A 259 14.45 5.54 -4.54
C SER A 259 14.82 6.66 -5.52
N GLY A 260 15.00 7.86 -5.01
CA GLY A 260 15.45 9.01 -5.80
C GLY A 260 16.94 8.99 -6.09
N THR A 261 17.31 9.62 -7.21
CA THR A 261 18.71 9.89 -7.60
C THR A 261 18.90 11.37 -7.90
N HIS A 262 20.04 11.91 -7.56
CA HIS A 262 20.38 13.30 -7.85
C HIS A 262 21.85 13.47 -8.19
N LYS A 263 22.12 14.29 -9.20
CA LYS A 263 23.45 14.82 -9.51
C LYS A 263 23.43 16.32 -9.34
N GLU A 264 24.37 16.85 -8.61
CA GLU A 264 24.47 18.30 -8.38
C GLU A 264 24.72 19.05 -9.69
N HIS A 265 25.55 18.46 -10.57
CA HIS A 265 25.82 18.97 -11.92
C HIS A 265 26.18 17.81 -12.88
N ALA A 266 26.25 18.09 -14.17
CA ALA A 266 26.47 17.14 -15.28
C ALA A 266 27.85 16.43 -15.27
N GLY A 267 28.51 16.28 -14.20
CA GLY A 267 29.77 15.53 -14.01
C GLY A 267 29.92 15.00 -12.61
N ALA A 268 28.98 15.38 -11.73
CA ALA A 268 28.96 14.96 -10.35
C ALA A 268 28.58 13.48 -10.20
N ARG A 269 29.07 12.88 -9.09
CA ARG A 269 28.63 11.54 -8.69
C ARG A 269 27.14 11.55 -8.38
N GLU A 270 26.44 10.52 -8.82
CA GLU A 270 25.05 10.28 -8.47
C GLU A 270 24.90 9.99 -6.98
N GLN A 271 23.96 10.66 -6.34
CA GLN A 271 23.64 10.51 -4.93
C GLN A 271 22.25 9.88 -4.80
N HIS A 272 22.08 9.03 -3.79
CA HIS A 272 20.77 8.52 -3.41
C HIS A 272 20.03 9.58 -2.62
N VAL A 273 18.78 9.81 -2.96
CA VAL A 273 17.95 10.82 -2.29
C VAL A 273 16.51 10.32 -2.10
N THR A 274 15.84 10.89 -1.13
CA THR A 274 14.39 10.81 -0.99
C THR A 274 13.83 12.18 -1.30
N TYR A 275 12.84 12.24 -2.18
CA TYR A 275 12.20 13.50 -2.55
C TYR A 275 10.96 13.77 -1.71
N LEU A 276 10.82 14.99 -1.22
CA LEU A 276 9.56 15.52 -0.68
C LEU A 276 8.99 16.54 -1.66
N PHE A 277 7.74 16.34 -2.03
CA PHE A 277 6.97 17.27 -2.84
C PHE A 277 5.90 17.94 -1.96
N GLU A 278 5.75 19.25 -2.12
CA GLU A 278 4.63 19.98 -1.53
C GLU A 278 3.36 19.70 -2.35
N ARG A 279 2.22 19.56 -1.67
CA ARG A 279 0.93 19.37 -2.32
C ARG A 279 0.68 20.46 -3.37
N ASP A 280 0.16 20.05 -4.52
CA ASP A 280 -0.17 20.91 -5.67
C ASP A 280 1.03 21.59 -6.34
N LYS A 281 2.27 21.31 -5.87
CA LYS A 281 3.52 21.79 -6.46
C LYS A 281 4.44 20.62 -6.87
N PHE A 282 3.89 19.70 -7.67
CA PHE A 282 4.61 18.48 -8.03
C PHE A 282 5.64 18.66 -9.15
N SER A 283 5.69 19.80 -9.82
CA SER A 283 6.61 20.06 -10.92
C SER A 283 8.08 19.94 -10.54
N ARG A 284 8.43 20.21 -9.27
CA ARG A 284 9.77 19.99 -8.72
C ARG A 284 9.70 19.62 -7.25
N PRO A 285 10.67 18.81 -6.74
CA PRO A 285 10.72 18.51 -5.31
C PRO A 285 10.98 19.77 -4.49
N ALA A 286 10.29 19.89 -3.37
CA ALA A 286 10.53 20.96 -2.39
C ALA A 286 11.83 20.70 -1.61
N VAL A 287 12.08 19.42 -1.27
CA VAL A 287 13.25 18.99 -0.49
C VAL A 287 13.85 17.72 -1.07
N ARG A 288 15.16 17.61 -0.93
CA ARG A 288 15.97 16.41 -1.22
C ARG A 288 16.64 15.98 0.07
N LEU A 289 16.33 14.79 0.54
CA LEU A 289 16.95 14.19 1.71
C LEU A 289 18.00 13.20 1.24
N PRO A 290 19.29 13.42 1.53
CA PRO A 290 20.36 12.54 1.09
C PRO A 290 20.30 11.19 1.84
N GLY A 291 20.67 10.11 1.14
CA GLY A 291 20.80 8.77 1.69
C GLY A 291 22.15 8.17 1.34
N LEU A 292 22.64 7.26 2.18
CA LEU A 292 23.86 6.48 1.90
C LEU A 292 23.58 5.36 0.88
N SER A 293 22.38 4.80 0.92
CA SER A 293 21.88 3.72 0.06
C SER A 293 20.52 4.10 -0.52
N PRO A 294 20.01 3.40 -1.55
CA PRO A 294 18.69 3.65 -2.09
C PRO A 294 17.59 3.46 -1.04
N ALA A 295 16.68 4.41 -0.92
CA ALA A 295 15.54 4.29 -0.03
C ALA A 295 14.50 3.32 -0.61
N VAL A 296 13.95 2.44 0.22
CA VAL A 296 12.95 1.43 -0.15
C VAL A 296 11.54 1.83 0.28
N CYS A 297 11.41 2.55 1.39
CA CYS A 297 10.12 3.07 1.85
C CYS A 297 10.28 4.35 2.67
N VAL A 298 9.20 5.12 2.72
CA VAL A 298 9.01 6.22 3.66
C VAL A 298 7.76 5.95 4.47
N ARG A 299 7.81 6.22 5.78
CA ARG A 299 6.66 6.07 6.67
C ARG A 299 6.54 7.27 7.58
N PHE A 300 5.41 7.94 7.52
CA PHE A 300 5.08 9.04 8.43
C PHE A 300 4.51 8.47 9.73
N SER A 301 4.91 9.07 10.87
CA SER A 301 4.20 8.89 12.12
C SER A 301 2.75 9.38 11.94
N PRO A 302 1.75 8.63 12.43
CA PRO A 302 0.36 9.01 12.27
C PRO A 302 -0.06 10.19 13.16
N THR A 303 0.81 10.61 14.09
CA THR A 303 0.54 11.69 15.07
C THR A 303 1.20 12.99 14.68
N PHE A 304 0.78 14.08 15.33
CA PHE A 304 1.35 15.43 15.18
C PHE A 304 2.09 15.80 16.46
N TYR A 305 3.19 16.52 16.32
CA TYR A 305 4.06 16.88 17.43
C TYR A 305 4.11 18.40 17.63
N ALA A 306 4.27 18.82 18.88
CA ALA A 306 4.46 20.21 19.22
C ALA A 306 5.72 20.79 18.56
N LYS A 307 5.70 22.07 18.21
CA LYS A 307 6.92 22.76 17.77
C LYS A 307 7.97 22.72 18.88
N LYS A 308 9.24 22.67 18.48
CA LYS A 308 10.35 22.91 19.40
C LYS A 308 10.30 24.39 19.80
N ASP A 309 10.37 24.69 21.10
CA ASP A 309 10.43 26.05 21.57
C ASP A 309 11.69 26.75 21.05
N ALA A 310 11.53 27.89 20.41
CA ALA A 310 12.63 28.67 19.83
C ALA A 310 13.64 29.19 20.89
N SER A 311 13.34 29.02 22.19
CA SER A 311 14.18 29.43 23.30
C SER A 311 15.38 28.51 23.62
N ALA A 312 15.42 27.30 23.04
CA ALA A 312 16.47 26.33 23.34
C ALA A 312 17.68 26.40 22.39
N THR A 313 17.61 27.18 21.32
CA THR A 313 18.72 27.31 20.35
C THR A 313 19.31 28.69 20.41
N THR A 314 20.25 28.89 21.32
CA THR A 314 21.13 30.10 21.38
C THR A 314 22.23 29.95 20.32
N THR A 315 21.85 29.91 19.06
CA THR A 315 22.81 30.14 17.96
C THR A 315 22.14 31.06 16.96
N THR A 316 22.74 32.23 16.80
CA THR A 316 22.41 33.22 15.76
C THR A 316 22.35 32.49 14.40
N PRO A 317 21.29 32.75 13.58
CA PRO A 317 21.19 32.16 12.25
C PRO A 317 22.30 32.75 11.36
N THR A 318 23.37 32.02 11.22
CA THR A 318 24.44 32.30 10.27
C THR A 318 24.40 31.26 9.19
N THR A 319 23.79 31.62 8.09
CA THR A 319 23.69 30.98 6.77
C THR A 319 22.32 30.42 6.41
N GLU A 320 22.01 30.51 5.12
CA GLU A 320 20.77 30.00 4.46
C GLU A 320 20.47 28.49 4.67
N ALA A 321 21.22 27.80 5.54
CA ALA A 321 21.07 26.38 5.87
C ALA A 321 20.01 26.10 6.96
N ASP A 322 19.51 27.10 7.67
CA ASP A 322 18.48 26.95 8.72
C ASP A 322 17.03 27.07 8.18
N ALA A 323 16.84 26.84 6.89
CA ALA A 323 15.51 26.83 6.30
C ALA A 323 14.73 25.59 6.81
N SER A 324 13.63 25.84 7.50
CA SER A 324 12.59 24.84 7.74
C SER A 324 12.34 24.05 6.48
N LEU A 325 12.34 22.70 6.56
CA LEU A 325 12.07 21.79 5.44
C LEU A 325 10.85 22.22 4.64
N VAL A 326 9.91 22.93 5.27
CA VAL A 326 8.58 23.25 4.70
C VAL A 326 8.01 24.52 5.30
N PRO A 327 7.06 25.19 4.60
CA PRO A 327 6.37 26.36 5.13
C PRO A 327 5.88 26.14 6.57
N ALA A 328 6.18 27.10 7.45
CA ALA A 328 5.95 26.98 8.89
C ALA A 328 4.50 26.62 9.22
N LYS A 329 4.30 25.38 9.67
CA LYS A 329 3.01 24.90 10.19
C LYS A 329 2.98 25.02 11.71
N PRO A 330 1.80 25.07 12.35
CA PRO A 330 1.71 25.14 13.81
C PRO A 330 2.09 23.83 14.53
N TYR A 331 2.43 22.79 13.80
CA TYR A 331 2.81 21.45 14.26
C TYR A 331 3.99 20.92 13.44
N ARG A 332 4.61 19.85 13.95
CA ARG A 332 5.61 19.05 13.23
C ARG A 332 5.03 17.69 12.88
N VAL A 333 5.53 17.10 11.82
CA VAL A 333 5.26 15.71 11.44
C VAL A 333 6.59 14.97 11.42
N VAL A 334 6.64 13.83 12.08
CA VAL A 334 7.81 12.95 12.11
C VAL A 334 7.65 11.86 11.05
N PHE A 335 8.74 11.46 10.42
CA PHE A 335 8.74 10.38 9.45
C PHE A 335 10.09 9.67 9.42
N CYS A 336 10.11 8.42 8.99
CA CYS A 336 11.33 7.69 8.72
C CYS A 336 11.52 7.45 7.22
N VAL A 337 12.76 7.47 6.80
CA VAL A 337 13.24 7.03 5.49
C VAL A 337 14.03 5.75 5.74
N CYS A 338 13.56 4.64 5.20
CA CYS A 338 14.24 3.37 5.26
C CYS A 338 14.99 3.13 3.94
N THR A 339 16.29 2.99 4.03
CA THR A 339 17.12 2.51 2.93
C THR A 339 17.26 0.99 3.02
N THR A 340 18.08 0.38 2.19
CA THR A 340 18.31 -1.07 2.25
C THR A 340 18.98 -1.53 3.55
N ASP A 341 19.67 -0.63 4.27
CA ASP A 341 20.53 -0.96 5.43
C ASP A 341 20.41 -0.01 6.61
N THR A 342 19.70 1.11 6.46
CA THR A 342 19.60 2.14 7.50
C THR A 342 18.19 2.70 7.61
N VAL A 343 17.88 3.24 8.77
CA VAL A 343 16.66 4.00 9.04
C VAL A 343 17.05 5.38 9.53
N THR A 344 16.58 6.41 8.83
CA THR A 344 16.80 7.80 9.22
C THR A 344 15.48 8.44 9.58
N VAL A 345 15.37 9.01 10.76
CA VAL A 345 14.18 9.68 11.26
C VAL A 345 14.34 11.19 11.12
N TYR A 346 13.35 11.82 10.52
CA TYR A 346 13.28 13.26 10.28
C TYR A 346 12.02 13.86 10.91
N ASP A 347 12.04 15.16 11.10
CA ASP A 347 10.84 15.96 11.28
C ASP A 347 10.71 17.05 10.20
N THR A 348 9.54 17.64 10.09
CA THR A 348 9.28 18.67 9.08
C THR A 348 9.82 20.06 9.43
N SER A 349 10.40 20.25 10.61
CA SER A 349 10.96 21.55 11.04
C SER A 349 12.39 21.78 10.57
N GLU A 350 13.17 20.70 10.47
CA GLU A 350 14.61 20.77 10.24
C GLU A 350 15.06 19.82 9.12
N THR A 351 16.14 20.17 8.44
CA THR A 351 16.77 19.31 7.43
C THR A 351 17.68 18.25 8.06
N THR A 352 18.09 18.48 9.31
CA THR A 352 18.91 17.55 10.07
C THR A 352 18.07 16.37 10.59
N PRO A 353 18.55 15.14 10.48
CA PRO A 353 17.81 13.99 11.01
C PRO A 353 17.76 14.01 12.54
N LEU A 354 16.61 13.58 13.10
CA LEU A 354 16.45 13.38 14.55
C LEU A 354 17.23 12.15 15.03
N ALA A 355 17.26 11.11 14.21
CA ALA A 355 17.97 9.88 14.52
C ALA A 355 18.46 9.19 13.23
N PHE A 356 19.63 8.57 13.34
CA PHE A 356 20.19 7.70 12.31
C PHE A 356 20.46 6.33 12.94
N ILE A 357 19.89 5.28 12.37
CA ILE A 357 19.93 3.93 12.92
C ILE A 357 20.45 3.00 11.82
N GLY A 358 21.62 2.45 12.01
CA GLY A 358 22.26 1.51 11.09
C GLY A 358 22.67 0.22 11.79
N GLY A 359 22.95 -0.82 11.01
CA GLY A 359 23.40 -2.11 11.52
C GLY A 359 22.32 -2.90 12.29
N LEU A 360 21.05 -2.64 11.99
CA LEU A 360 19.91 -3.34 12.59
C LEU A 360 19.79 -4.79 12.11
N HIS A 361 20.08 -5.00 10.83
CA HIS A 361 19.79 -6.22 10.11
C HIS A 361 20.98 -6.67 9.27
N TYR A 362 21.06 -7.98 9.03
CA TYR A 362 22.08 -8.60 8.17
C TYR A 362 21.68 -8.65 6.69
N ALA A 363 20.40 -8.39 6.40
CA ALA A 363 19.87 -8.32 5.04
C ALA A 363 19.07 -7.03 4.85
N ALA A 364 18.56 -6.82 3.63
CA ALA A 364 17.87 -5.59 3.28
C ALA A 364 16.60 -5.36 4.10
N ILE A 365 16.42 -4.13 4.55
CA ILE A 365 15.16 -3.63 5.13
C ILE A 365 14.08 -3.67 4.05
N THR A 366 12.90 -4.12 4.41
CA THR A 366 11.76 -4.33 3.49
C THR A 366 10.63 -3.33 3.73
N ASP A 367 10.30 -3.05 4.99
CA ASP A 367 9.22 -2.14 5.36
C ASP A 367 9.43 -1.56 6.76
N ALA A 368 8.60 -0.61 7.15
CA ALA A 368 8.51 -0.09 8.50
C ALA A 368 7.08 0.36 8.83
N ALA A 369 6.75 0.39 10.12
CA ALA A 369 5.44 0.87 10.58
C ALA A 369 5.57 1.61 11.92
N TRP A 370 4.86 2.73 12.05
CA TRP A 370 4.74 3.48 13.29
C TRP A 370 3.53 2.99 14.07
N SER A 371 3.68 2.88 15.39
CA SER A 371 2.55 2.65 16.30
C SER A 371 1.56 3.83 16.28
N PRO A 372 0.28 3.61 16.61
CA PRO A 372 -0.73 4.68 16.60
C PRO A 372 -0.41 5.87 17.49
N ASP A 373 0.32 5.66 18.59
CA ASP A 373 0.80 6.72 19.48
C ASP A 373 2.02 7.49 18.95
N GLY A 374 2.61 7.03 17.83
CA GLY A 374 3.80 7.64 17.21
C GLY A 374 5.10 7.44 17.98
N MET A 375 5.13 6.62 19.04
CA MET A 375 6.29 6.46 19.92
C MET A 375 7.08 5.19 19.68
N THR A 376 6.59 4.30 18.81
CA THR A 376 7.27 3.05 18.47
C THR A 376 7.32 2.87 16.95
N LEU A 377 8.48 2.49 16.45
CA LEU A 377 8.71 2.15 15.05
C LEU A 377 9.16 0.69 14.97
N VAL A 378 8.48 -0.10 14.17
CA VAL A 378 8.89 -1.47 13.82
C VAL A 378 9.46 -1.47 12.41
N VAL A 379 10.61 -2.12 12.22
CA VAL A 379 11.33 -2.23 10.96
C VAL A 379 11.49 -3.71 10.63
N SER A 380 11.08 -4.12 9.43
CA SER A 380 11.19 -5.50 8.96
C SER A 380 12.33 -5.67 7.95
N SER A 381 12.87 -6.89 7.88
CA SER A 381 13.99 -7.21 7.01
C SER A 381 13.86 -8.59 6.35
N SER A 382 14.57 -8.74 5.26
CA SER A 382 14.73 -10.02 4.55
C SER A 382 15.55 -11.06 5.33
N ASP A 383 16.18 -10.70 6.45
CA ASP A 383 16.84 -11.65 7.35
C ASP A 383 15.88 -12.45 8.24
N GLY A 384 14.57 -12.18 8.14
CA GLY A 384 13.54 -12.87 8.90
C GLY A 384 13.25 -12.27 10.28
N TYR A 385 13.85 -11.12 10.60
CA TYR A 385 13.67 -10.43 11.88
C TYR A 385 12.99 -9.07 11.71
N CYS A 386 12.41 -8.61 12.82
CA CYS A 386 12.00 -7.22 12.96
C CYS A 386 12.73 -6.56 14.12
N SER A 387 13.10 -5.30 13.93
CA SER A 387 13.64 -4.45 14.99
C SER A 387 12.57 -3.50 15.49
N VAL A 388 12.50 -3.33 16.81
CA VAL A 388 11.60 -2.39 17.48
C VAL A 388 12.40 -1.24 18.04
N VAL A 389 12.08 -0.03 17.61
CA VAL A 389 12.68 1.22 18.06
C VAL A 389 11.65 1.98 18.86
N THR A 390 11.93 2.28 20.11
CA THR A 390 11.06 3.06 20.99
C THR A 390 11.66 4.42 21.26
N PHE A 391 10.85 5.44 21.18
CA PHE A 391 11.22 6.82 21.42
C PHE A 391 10.59 7.35 22.70
N THR A 392 11.11 8.47 23.17
CA THR A 392 10.59 9.25 24.29
C THR A 392 10.14 10.62 23.80
N GLU A 393 9.29 11.30 24.59
CA GLU A 393 8.89 12.68 24.27
C GLU A 393 10.08 13.65 24.21
N SER A 394 11.14 13.39 24.98
CA SER A 394 12.36 14.21 24.92
C SER A 394 13.10 14.11 23.57
N GLU A 395 12.86 13.06 22.79
CA GLU A 395 13.51 12.83 21.51
C GLU A 395 12.66 13.29 20.31
N LEU A 396 11.39 12.91 20.29
CA LEU A 396 10.49 13.28 19.20
C LEU A 396 9.72 14.58 19.48
N GLY A 397 9.59 14.96 20.77
CA GLY A 397 8.73 16.04 21.23
C GLY A 397 7.36 15.52 21.69
N ARG A 398 6.60 16.39 22.36
CA ARG A 398 5.26 16.10 22.84
C ARG A 398 4.28 15.88 21.69
N VAL A 399 3.52 14.80 21.76
CA VAL A 399 2.39 14.54 20.85
C VAL A 399 1.26 15.52 21.15
N LEU A 400 0.66 16.10 20.11
CA LEU A 400 -0.47 17.02 20.22
C LEU A 400 -1.77 16.22 20.38
N THR A 401 -2.66 16.75 21.22
CA THR A 401 -4.04 16.25 21.31
C THR A 401 -4.89 16.74 20.13
N PRO A 402 -6.02 16.08 19.82
CA PRO A 402 -6.91 16.53 18.73
C PRO A 402 -7.37 17.98 18.83
N GLU A 403 -7.51 18.52 20.06
CA GLU A 403 -7.92 19.89 20.30
C GLU A 403 -6.84 20.92 19.95
N GLU A 404 -5.57 20.53 20.09
CA GLU A 404 -4.40 21.39 19.81
C GLU A 404 -4.05 21.44 18.32
N VAL A 405 -4.53 20.47 17.54
CA VAL A 405 -4.28 20.40 16.09
C VAL A 405 -5.29 21.28 15.36
N PRO A 406 -4.87 22.06 14.32
CA PRO A 406 -5.78 22.85 13.51
C PRO A 406 -6.96 22.02 12.95
N GLU A 407 -8.15 22.62 12.94
CA GLU A 407 -9.39 21.93 12.56
C GLU A 407 -9.30 21.21 11.20
N HIS A 408 -8.67 21.85 10.21
CA HIS A 408 -8.53 21.30 8.85
C HIS A 408 -7.64 20.06 8.74
N VAL A 409 -6.85 19.72 9.77
CA VAL A 409 -6.04 18.49 9.82
C VAL A 409 -6.43 17.58 10.98
N ARG A 410 -7.30 18.03 11.88
CA ARG A 410 -7.75 17.25 13.04
C ARG A 410 -8.37 15.90 12.64
N GLY A 411 -9.15 15.89 11.56
CA GLY A 411 -9.76 14.68 11.01
C GLY A 411 -8.77 13.60 10.56
N GLU A 412 -7.48 13.97 10.41
CA GLU A 412 -6.43 13.07 9.97
C GLU A 412 -5.73 12.32 11.12
N MET A 413 -5.98 12.71 12.35
CA MET A 413 -5.44 12.01 13.52
C MET A 413 -6.07 10.61 13.64
N PRO A 414 -5.29 9.57 14.03
CA PRO A 414 -5.76 8.19 14.10
C PRO A 414 -7.05 8.03 14.90
N GLU A 415 -7.11 8.59 16.09
CA GLU A 415 -8.28 8.49 16.99
C GLU A 415 -9.54 9.11 16.38
N VAL A 416 -9.39 10.29 15.77
CA VAL A 416 -10.51 11.01 15.12
C VAL A 416 -10.95 10.26 13.86
N ARG A 417 -9.98 9.77 13.09
CA ARG A 417 -10.25 8.99 11.86
C ARG A 417 -10.93 7.67 12.17
N VAL A 418 -10.45 6.90 13.14
CA VAL A 418 -11.09 5.64 13.56
C VAL A 418 -12.55 5.89 13.97
N ARG A 419 -12.81 6.94 14.75
CA ARG A 419 -14.18 7.32 15.14
C ARG A 419 -15.02 7.71 13.93
N ALA A 420 -14.50 8.54 13.03
CA ALA A 420 -15.22 8.97 11.82
C ALA A 420 -15.54 7.81 10.88
N VAL A 421 -14.62 6.86 10.71
CA VAL A 421 -14.86 5.64 9.91
C VAL A 421 -15.96 4.80 10.53
N LYS A 422 -15.94 4.60 11.85
CA LYS A 422 -16.97 3.85 12.58
C LYS A 422 -18.36 4.51 12.44
N GLU A 423 -18.45 5.81 12.66
CA GLU A 423 -19.69 6.56 12.48
C GLU A 423 -20.21 6.51 11.03
N ALA A 424 -19.31 6.57 10.04
CA ALA A 424 -19.67 6.45 8.63
C ALA A 424 -20.19 5.06 8.29
N ALA A 425 -19.61 4.00 8.86
CA ALA A 425 -20.07 2.62 8.69
C ALA A 425 -21.46 2.40 9.34
N GLU A 426 -21.67 2.93 10.53
CA GLU A 426 -22.96 2.86 11.23
C GLU A 426 -24.07 3.57 10.43
N ARG A 427 -23.80 4.78 9.92
CA ARG A 427 -24.75 5.51 9.05
C ARG A 427 -25.05 4.75 7.75
N ALA A 428 -24.02 4.14 7.14
CA ALA A 428 -24.20 3.34 5.93
C ALA A 428 -25.04 2.09 6.19
N ALA A 429 -24.87 1.44 7.34
CA ALA A 429 -25.67 0.29 7.77
C ALA A 429 -27.13 0.68 7.99
N ALA A 430 -27.40 1.79 8.68
CA ALA A 430 -28.76 2.29 8.91
C ALA A 430 -29.49 2.61 7.58
N VAL A 431 -28.83 3.29 6.64
CA VAL A 431 -29.40 3.57 5.31
C VAL A 431 -29.66 2.28 4.52
N ALA A 432 -28.79 1.27 4.66
CA ALA A 432 -28.97 -0.01 4.00
C ALA A 432 -30.16 -0.80 4.57
N GLU A 433 -30.39 -0.69 5.88
CA GLU A 433 -31.53 -1.32 6.56
C GLU A 433 -32.84 -0.65 6.17
N GLU A 434 -32.91 0.67 6.20
CA GLU A 434 -34.07 1.45 5.73
C GLU A 434 -34.44 1.10 4.26
N LYS A 435 -33.40 0.95 3.41
CA LYS A 435 -33.61 0.54 2.02
C LYS A 435 -34.13 -0.90 1.88
N ARG A 436 -33.69 -1.80 2.76
CA ARG A 436 -34.17 -3.19 2.81
C ARG A 436 -35.65 -3.22 3.25
N GLU A 437 -35.98 -2.46 4.28
CA GLU A 437 -37.38 -2.36 4.76
C GLU A 437 -38.29 -1.76 3.69
N ALA A 438 -37.86 -0.66 3.02
CA ALA A 438 -38.61 -0.06 1.93
C ALA A 438 -38.81 -1.03 0.74
N THR A 439 -37.79 -1.82 0.41
CA THR A 439 -37.91 -2.86 -0.65
C THR A 439 -38.80 -4.01 -0.23
N ALA A 440 -38.80 -4.41 1.04
CA ALA A 440 -39.66 -5.44 1.57
C ALA A 440 -41.13 -4.98 1.60
N LEU A 441 -41.40 -3.74 2.01
CA LEU A 441 -42.73 -3.13 1.97
C LEU A 441 -43.30 -3.06 0.54
N ALA A 442 -42.46 -2.58 -0.40
CA ALA A 442 -42.86 -2.52 -1.81
C ALA A 442 -43.14 -3.91 -2.43
N ALA A 443 -42.36 -4.93 -2.00
CA ALA A 443 -42.62 -6.33 -2.41
C ALA A 443 -43.94 -6.86 -1.84
N ALA A 444 -44.20 -6.60 -0.56
CA ALA A 444 -45.45 -7.00 0.10
C ALA A 444 -46.69 -6.30 -0.50
N GLU A 445 -46.60 -5.02 -0.84
CA GLU A 445 -47.67 -4.28 -1.54
C GLU A 445 -47.94 -4.86 -2.93
N LYS A 446 -46.85 -5.23 -3.66
CA LYS A 446 -46.95 -5.85 -4.99
C LYS A 446 -47.62 -7.24 -4.93
N GLU A 447 -47.32 -8.02 -3.89
CA GLU A 447 -47.92 -9.33 -3.64
C GLU A 447 -49.39 -9.19 -3.28
N LYS A 448 -49.76 -8.20 -2.43
CA LYS A 448 -51.12 -7.88 -2.06
C LYS A 448 -51.94 -7.40 -3.24
N ALA A 449 -51.36 -6.58 -4.12
CA ALA A 449 -52.01 -6.15 -5.37
C ALA A 449 -52.23 -7.32 -6.35
N ALA A 450 -51.26 -8.25 -6.45
CA ALA A 450 -51.36 -9.45 -7.28
C ALA A 450 -52.46 -10.41 -6.74
N ALA A 451 -52.55 -10.60 -5.42
CA ALA A 451 -53.59 -11.38 -4.77
C ALA A 451 -54.99 -10.76 -4.96
N ALA A 452 -55.13 -9.42 -4.88
CA ALA A 452 -56.35 -8.71 -5.15
C ALA A 452 -56.81 -8.84 -6.63
N ALA A 453 -55.87 -8.79 -7.56
CA ALA A 453 -56.15 -9.01 -8.99
C ALA A 453 -56.58 -10.46 -9.30
N ALA A 454 -56.03 -11.44 -8.59
CA ALA A 454 -56.42 -12.85 -8.71
C ALA A 454 -57.83 -13.14 -8.10
N GLY A 455 -58.19 -12.39 -7.04
CA GLY A 455 -59.52 -12.50 -6.42
C GLY A 455 -60.68 -11.86 -7.22
N ALA A 456 -60.37 -10.87 -8.07
CA ALA A 456 -61.37 -10.19 -8.90
C ALA A 456 -61.78 -10.95 -10.18
N GLY A 457 -61.14 -12.09 -10.48
CA GLY A 457 -61.38 -12.91 -11.68
C GLY A 457 -62.38 -14.04 -11.51
N ALA A 458 -63.11 -14.16 -10.38
CA ALA A 458 -63.98 -15.31 -10.06
C ALA A 458 -65.49 -15.02 -10.10
N GLU A 459 -65.96 -14.07 -10.91
CA GLU A 459 -67.38 -13.98 -11.26
C GLU A 459 -67.59 -14.06 -12.77
N LEU A 460 -67.81 -15.25 -13.30
CA LEU A 460 -68.30 -15.50 -14.64
C LEU A 460 -69.84 -15.83 -14.53
N PRO A 461 -70.71 -15.16 -15.30
CA PRO A 461 -72.13 -15.51 -15.36
C PRO A 461 -72.28 -16.80 -16.18
N ALA A 462 -73.10 -17.72 -15.60
CA ALA A 462 -73.57 -18.93 -16.27
C ALA A 462 -74.57 -18.55 -17.36
N ASN A 463 -74.29 -18.90 -18.62
CA ASN A 463 -75.18 -19.43 -19.65
C ASN A 463 -74.67 -19.13 -21.07
N GLY A 464 -74.28 -20.20 -21.77
CA GLY A 464 -74.05 -20.21 -23.21
C GLY A 464 -73.62 -21.61 -23.69
N PRO A 465 -74.08 -22.11 -24.87
CA PRO A 465 -74.20 -23.54 -25.18
C PRO A 465 -72.82 -24.22 -25.46
N ARG A 466 -72.73 -25.44 -25.01
CA ARG A 466 -71.63 -26.38 -25.24
C ARG A 466 -71.32 -26.55 -26.73
N ARG A 467 -70.06 -26.25 -27.12
CA ARG A 467 -69.43 -26.85 -28.32
C ARG A 467 -68.54 -27.98 -27.89
N VAL A 468 -68.82 -29.16 -28.46
CA VAL A 468 -68.05 -30.39 -28.33
C VAL A 468 -66.79 -30.25 -29.14
N ALA A 469 -65.66 -30.53 -28.52
CA ALA A 469 -64.36 -30.65 -29.19
C ALA A 469 -64.14 -32.11 -29.63
N PRO A 470 -63.61 -32.38 -30.82
CA PRO A 470 -63.21 -33.74 -31.22
C PRO A 470 -61.85 -34.11 -30.65
N ALA A 471 -61.69 -35.42 -30.36
CA ALA A 471 -60.52 -36.06 -29.81
C ALA A 471 -59.32 -36.07 -30.78
N PRO A 472 -58.10 -36.22 -30.27
CA PRO A 472 -56.92 -36.28 -31.10
C PRO A 472 -56.71 -37.68 -31.70
N VAL A 473 -56.47 -37.72 -33.00
CA VAL A 473 -55.98 -38.91 -33.71
C VAL A 473 -54.46 -38.79 -33.88
N ALA A 474 -53.75 -39.82 -33.47
CA ALA A 474 -52.34 -40.01 -33.79
C ALA A 474 -52.21 -40.52 -35.23
N ASP A 475 -51.25 -40.01 -35.99
CA ASP A 475 -50.37 -40.80 -36.87
C ASP A 475 -49.34 -39.90 -37.57
N ALA A 476 -48.13 -40.24 -37.41
CA ALA A 476 -47.03 -40.73 -38.25
C ALA A 476 -46.84 -40.09 -39.64
N ASN A 477 -45.63 -39.66 -39.79
CA ASN A 477 -44.74 -39.85 -40.93
C ASN A 477 -44.57 -38.77 -42.00
N ALA A 478 -43.29 -38.46 -42.17
CA ALA A 478 -42.54 -38.21 -43.42
C ALA A 478 -42.61 -36.82 -44.13
N ASN A 479 -41.51 -36.22 -44.06
CA ASN A 479 -40.64 -35.83 -45.23
C ASN A 479 -40.95 -34.56 -46.03
N ALA A 480 -39.91 -33.86 -46.20
CA ALA A 480 -39.47 -33.08 -47.39
C ALA A 480 -39.95 -31.64 -47.59
N ASN A 481 -38.95 -30.82 -47.49
CA ASN A 481 -38.46 -29.87 -48.51
C ASN A 481 -38.99 -28.45 -48.61
N ALA A 482 -38.01 -27.64 -48.65
CA ALA A 482 -37.79 -26.43 -49.46
C ALA A 482 -38.28 -25.04 -48.98
N ASN A 483 -37.30 -24.31 -48.67
CA ASN A 483 -36.91 -23.02 -49.30
C ASN A 483 -37.36 -21.71 -48.71
N ALA A 484 -36.35 -20.99 -48.45
CA ALA A 484 -36.02 -19.59 -48.79
C ALA A 484 -36.26 -18.47 -47.79
N ASN A 485 -35.13 -17.95 -47.43
CA ASN A 485 -34.73 -16.51 -47.42
C ASN A 485 -35.04 -15.70 -46.16
N ALA A 486 -34.11 -15.21 -45.51
CA ALA A 486 -33.20 -14.10 -45.59
C ALA A 486 -32.90 -13.46 -44.24
N ASN A 487 -31.62 -13.24 -44.01
CA ASN A 487 -30.98 -12.12 -43.28
C ASN A 487 -31.10 -12.11 -41.73
N ALA A 488 -30.06 -11.94 -40.95
CA ALA A 488 -28.68 -11.49 -41.04
C ALA A 488 -28.02 -11.53 -39.67
N ASN A 489 -26.74 -11.88 -39.64
CA ASN A 489 -25.72 -11.48 -38.68
C ASN A 489 -25.83 -11.90 -37.19
N ALA A 490 -25.14 -12.99 -36.86
CA ALA A 490 -24.40 -13.18 -35.62
C ALA A 490 -23.10 -13.95 -35.91
N PRO A 491 -21.95 -13.60 -35.32
CA PRO A 491 -20.67 -14.23 -35.65
C PRO A 491 -20.52 -15.60 -34.98
N ARG A 492 -20.15 -16.58 -35.77
CA ARG A 492 -19.80 -17.95 -35.40
C ARG A 492 -18.52 -17.98 -34.56
N ARG A 493 -18.55 -18.64 -33.41
CA ARG A 493 -17.37 -19.18 -32.75
C ARG A 493 -16.77 -20.30 -33.61
N VAL A 494 -15.48 -20.15 -33.96
CA VAL A 494 -14.67 -21.20 -34.58
C VAL A 494 -13.96 -21.96 -33.46
N ALA A 495 -14.15 -23.25 -33.39
CA ALA A 495 -13.38 -24.15 -32.54
C ALA A 495 -12.00 -24.40 -33.19
N PRO A 496 -10.91 -24.51 -32.41
CA PRO A 496 -9.61 -24.84 -32.99
C PRO A 496 -9.50 -26.32 -33.32
N VAL A 497 -8.99 -26.60 -34.53
CA VAL A 497 -8.62 -27.90 -35.06
C VAL A 497 -7.30 -28.35 -34.39
N PRO A 498 -7.11 -29.59 -33.98
CA PRO A 498 -5.84 -30.08 -33.48
C PRO A 498 -4.81 -30.23 -34.61
N VAL A 499 -3.66 -29.56 -34.45
CA VAL A 499 -2.49 -29.78 -35.31
C VAL A 499 -1.67 -30.92 -34.73
N SER A 500 -1.41 -31.93 -35.57
CA SER A 500 -0.56 -33.07 -35.30
C SER A 500 0.91 -32.67 -35.16
N GLU A 501 1.57 -33.18 -34.14
CA GLU A 501 3.02 -33.09 -33.93
C GLU A 501 3.81 -33.78 -35.02
N PRO A 502 4.99 -33.29 -35.41
CA PRO A 502 6.05 -34.09 -35.96
C PRO A 502 7.03 -34.49 -34.84
N ALA A 503 7.30 -35.78 -34.77
CA ALA A 503 8.33 -36.39 -33.94
C ALA A 503 9.72 -35.92 -34.39
N GLY A 504 10.59 -35.64 -33.43
CA GLY A 504 12.02 -35.48 -33.70
C GLY A 504 12.80 -34.74 -32.65
N ASP A 505 13.41 -35.50 -31.85
CA ASP A 505 14.75 -35.47 -31.27
C ASP A 505 14.98 -34.81 -29.90
N ALA A 506 15.51 -35.66 -29.06
CA ALA A 506 15.90 -35.47 -27.67
C ALA A 506 17.19 -34.64 -27.54
N SER A 507 17.31 -34.07 -26.35
CA SER A 507 18.52 -33.59 -25.67
C SER A 507 18.81 -32.09 -25.77
N ALA A 508 18.49 -31.39 -24.68
CA ALA A 508 19.43 -30.60 -23.86
C ALA A 508 18.67 -29.83 -22.76
N VAL A 509 18.61 -30.41 -21.58
CA VAL A 509 18.29 -29.71 -20.32
C VAL A 509 19.55 -28.92 -19.93
N PRO A 510 19.54 -27.61 -19.73
CA PRO A 510 20.68 -26.91 -19.15
C PRO A 510 20.83 -27.28 -17.68
N LYS A 511 21.92 -27.92 -17.33
CA LYS A 511 22.36 -28.19 -15.97
C LYS A 511 22.62 -26.87 -15.24
N ARG A 512 22.01 -26.72 -14.08
CA ARG A 512 22.41 -25.75 -13.06
C ARG A 512 23.90 -25.97 -12.75
N ILE A 513 24.71 -24.96 -12.99
CA ILE A 513 26.10 -24.90 -12.53
C ILE A 513 26.04 -24.45 -11.07
N ALA A 514 26.46 -25.33 -10.16
CA ALA A 514 26.74 -24.97 -8.77
C ALA A 514 28.04 -24.16 -8.73
N PRO A 515 28.16 -23.13 -7.87
CA PRO A 515 29.41 -22.40 -7.73
C PRO A 515 30.46 -23.31 -7.07
N GLU A 516 31.64 -23.38 -7.66
CA GLU A 516 32.83 -24.02 -7.07
C GLU A 516 33.32 -23.24 -5.83
N PRO A 517 33.86 -23.93 -4.83
CA PRO A 517 34.43 -23.26 -3.64
C PRO A 517 35.72 -22.55 -4.05
N VAL A 518 35.79 -21.24 -3.73
CA VAL A 518 36.98 -20.42 -3.89
C VAL A 518 38.00 -20.89 -2.84
N ALA A 519 39.18 -21.27 -3.31
CA ALA A 519 40.31 -21.64 -2.46
C ALA A 519 40.83 -20.42 -1.68
N ASP A 520 41.11 -20.63 -0.41
CA ASP A 520 41.76 -19.63 0.48
C ASP A 520 43.09 -19.14 -0.08
N PRO A 521 43.35 -17.82 -0.13
CA PRO A 521 44.67 -17.32 -0.35
C PRO A 521 45.48 -17.33 0.96
N ALA A 522 46.61 -17.98 0.89
CA ALA A 522 47.60 -18.15 1.95
C ALA A 522 47.98 -16.83 2.64
N THR A 523 48.04 -16.93 3.95
CA THR A 523 48.74 -16.15 4.96
C THR A 523 49.91 -15.28 4.44
N THR A 524 49.74 -13.95 4.52
CA THR A 524 50.88 -13.04 4.70
C THR A 524 50.58 -12.15 5.93
N ALA A 525 51.47 -12.26 6.91
CA ALA A 525 51.41 -11.58 8.18
C ALA A 525 51.55 -10.05 7.98
N ALA A 526 50.63 -9.29 8.53
CA ALA A 526 50.74 -7.85 8.75
C ALA A 526 51.14 -7.54 10.19
N PRO A 527 51.92 -6.49 10.44
CA PRO A 527 52.54 -6.24 11.75
C PRO A 527 51.54 -5.72 12.79
N ALA A 528 51.79 -6.14 14.03
CA ALA A 528 51.01 -5.84 15.22
C ALA A 528 50.87 -4.34 15.50
N ALA A 529 49.62 -3.86 15.57
CA ALA A 529 49.29 -2.56 16.14
C ALA A 529 49.28 -2.64 17.66
N ARG A 530 50.07 -1.80 18.34
CA ARG A 530 50.15 -1.64 19.79
C ARG A 530 48.84 -1.13 20.34
N ARG A 531 48.25 -1.88 21.25
CA ARG A 531 47.18 -1.40 22.16
C ARG A 531 47.78 -0.46 23.19
N ILE A 532 47.27 0.75 23.29
CA ILE A 532 47.47 1.67 24.41
C ILE A 532 46.29 1.45 25.37
N ALA A 533 46.60 1.05 26.59
CA ALA A 533 45.63 0.95 27.68
C ALA A 533 45.43 2.35 28.31
N PRO A 534 44.21 2.73 28.75
CA PRO A 534 44.01 3.93 29.56
C PRO A 534 44.41 3.66 31.01
N GLU A 535 45.16 4.62 31.57
CA GLU A 535 45.46 4.69 32.99
C GLU A 535 44.27 5.14 33.82
N PRO A 536 44.14 4.73 35.08
CA PRO A 536 43.03 5.05 35.94
C PRO A 536 43.21 6.38 36.65
N MET A 537 42.14 7.22 36.68
CA MET A 537 41.77 8.15 37.74
C MET A 537 40.26 8.14 37.90
#